data_e6c85852dfb2741c9319714306208e29
#
_entry.id   e6c85852dfb2741c9319714306208e29
#
_cell.length_a   1.000
_cell.length_b   1.000
_cell.length_c   1.000
_cell.angle_alpha   90.00
_cell.angle_beta   90.00
_cell.angle_gamma   90.00
#
_symmetry.space_group_name_H-M   'P 1'
#
loop_
_entity.id
_entity.type
_entity.pdbx_description
1 polymer ?
#
loop_
_entity_poly.entity_id
_entity_poly.type
_entity_poly.pdbx_seq_one_letter_code
_entity_poly.pdbx_strand_id
1 'polypeptide(L)'
;MKKPSLNANLIKKYHQDIVYNYAEYPTKDHWSFDFSSNDHKKALAEWIPNNSDKKIFFYVHIPFCEQLCWFCTCSKFITKDYERVKDYLVYLNKEIDILFNFLNEKKIKLNV
;
A
#
# COMPACT_ATOMS: atom_id res chain seq x y z
N MET A 1 8.46 -34.20 23.96
CA MET A 1 7.65 -33.74 22.83
C MET A 1 8.23 -34.32 21.53
N LYS A 2 7.44 -35.07 20.76
CA LYS A 2 7.87 -35.53 19.42
C LYS A 2 7.92 -34.30 18.50
N LYS A 3 9.08 -34.11 17.82
CA LYS A 3 9.15 -33.08 16.75
C LYS A 3 8.12 -33.40 15.66
N PRO A 4 7.33 -32.45 15.19
CA PRO A 4 6.43 -32.70 14.08
C PRO A 4 7.26 -33.17 12.86
N SER A 5 6.85 -34.28 12.26
CA SER A 5 7.47 -34.77 11.03
C SER A 5 6.95 -33.89 9.88
N LEU A 6 7.83 -33.20 9.20
CA LEU A 6 7.49 -32.45 7.99
C LEU A 6 7.12 -33.44 6.87
N ASN A 7 5.96 -33.24 6.28
CA ASN A 7 5.54 -34.06 5.15
C ASN A 7 6.26 -33.60 3.88
N ALA A 8 7.18 -34.44 3.38
CA ALA A 8 7.99 -34.16 2.19
C ALA A 8 7.14 -33.81 0.95
N ASN A 9 5.96 -34.40 0.80
CA ASN A 9 5.06 -34.13 -0.31
C ASN A 9 4.43 -32.74 -0.21
N LEU A 10 4.11 -32.27 1.00
CA LEU A 10 3.64 -30.89 1.21
C LEU A 10 4.75 -29.89 0.91
N ILE A 11 5.96 -30.13 1.38
CA ILE A 11 7.10 -29.27 1.08
C ILE A 11 7.30 -29.20 -0.44
N LYS A 12 7.33 -30.34 -1.14
CA LYS A 12 7.51 -30.38 -2.59
C LYS A 12 6.40 -29.68 -3.35
N LYS A 13 5.14 -29.78 -2.87
CA LYS A 13 3.98 -29.14 -3.47
C LYS A 13 4.03 -27.61 -3.34
N TYR A 14 4.43 -27.09 -2.18
CA TYR A 14 4.38 -25.64 -1.88
C TYR A 14 5.74 -24.93 -1.98
N HIS A 15 6.84 -25.67 -2.13
CA HIS A 15 8.18 -25.09 -2.25
C HIS A 15 8.40 -24.32 -3.57
N GLN A 16 7.64 -24.62 -4.61
CA GLN A 16 7.75 -23.94 -5.91
C GLN A 16 6.91 -22.67 -5.99
N ASP A 17 5.91 -22.54 -5.12
CA ASP A 17 5.08 -21.35 -5.05
C ASP A 17 5.75 -20.34 -4.12
N ILE A 18 6.60 -19.49 -4.68
CA ILE A 18 7.12 -18.33 -3.95
C ILE A 18 5.96 -17.36 -3.80
N VAL A 19 5.22 -17.53 -2.71
CA VAL A 19 4.15 -16.57 -2.36
C VAL A 19 4.83 -15.36 -1.73
N TYR A 20 5.22 -14.41 -2.56
CA TYR A 20 5.62 -13.09 -2.11
C TYR A 20 4.37 -12.32 -1.69
N ASN A 21 4.28 -11.99 -0.41
CA ASN A 21 3.24 -11.10 0.12
C ASN A 21 1.81 -11.45 -0.34
N TYR A 22 1.32 -12.64 0.03
CA TYR A 22 -0.05 -13.08 -0.25
C TYR A 22 -1.16 -12.13 0.31
N ALA A 23 -0.76 -11.15 1.12
CA ALA A 23 -1.66 -10.11 1.63
C ALA A 23 -1.85 -8.93 0.67
N GLU A 24 -1.11 -8.86 -0.45
CA GLU A 24 -1.18 -7.79 -1.44
C GLU A 24 -1.81 -8.31 -2.74
N TYR A 25 -2.88 -7.67 -3.19
CA TYR A 25 -3.48 -7.96 -4.48
C TYR A 25 -3.81 -6.63 -5.20
N PRO A 26 -3.40 -6.46 -6.45
CA PRO A 26 -2.52 -7.36 -7.24
C PRO A 26 -1.10 -7.45 -6.66
N THR A 27 -0.44 -8.58 -6.91
CA THR A 27 0.95 -8.80 -6.47
C THR A 27 1.91 -7.88 -7.24
N LYS A 28 3.09 -7.63 -6.68
CA LYS A 28 4.10 -6.73 -7.26
C LYS A 28 4.51 -7.08 -8.70
N ASP A 29 4.41 -8.34 -9.08
CA ASP A 29 4.71 -8.81 -10.43
C ASP A 29 3.76 -8.23 -11.50
N HIS A 30 2.62 -7.70 -11.07
CA HIS A 30 1.63 -7.04 -11.93
C HIS A 30 1.75 -5.51 -11.92
N TRP A 31 2.68 -4.95 -11.16
CA TRP A 31 2.88 -3.51 -11.12
C TRP A 31 3.74 -3.05 -12.30
N SER A 32 3.30 -1.99 -12.96
CA SER A 32 4.06 -1.37 -14.04
C SER A 32 4.69 -0.06 -13.55
N PHE A 33 5.93 0.18 -13.98
CA PHE A 33 6.60 1.46 -13.79
C PHE A 33 6.09 2.55 -14.74
N ASP A 34 5.32 2.16 -15.76
CA ASP A 34 4.77 3.09 -16.77
C ASP A 34 3.48 3.79 -16.27
N PHE A 35 3.00 3.43 -15.07
CA PHE A 35 1.81 4.02 -14.48
C PHE A 35 2.09 5.44 -13.97
N SER A 36 1.49 6.43 -14.63
CA SER A 36 1.69 7.84 -14.34
C SER A 36 0.64 8.41 -13.37
N SER A 37 0.90 9.62 -12.85
CA SER A 37 -0.07 10.36 -12.05
C SER A 37 -1.36 10.68 -12.82
N ASN A 38 -1.30 10.81 -14.15
CA ASN A 38 -2.47 11.01 -14.98
C ASN A 38 -3.31 9.74 -15.10
N ASP A 39 -2.67 8.58 -15.17
CA ASP A 39 -3.38 7.29 -15.18
C ASP A 39 -4.08 7.04 -13.84
N HIS A 40 -3.43 7.40 -12.74
CA HIS A 40 -4.05 7.35 -11.41
C HIS A 40 -5.29 8.25 -11.32
N LYS A 41 -5.21 9.51 -11.81
CA LYS A 41 -6.35 10.43 -11.83
C LYS A 41 -7.50 9.90 -12.69
N LYS A 42 -7.21 9.33 -13.86
CA LYS A 42 -8.22 8.70 -14.72
C LYS A 42 -8.88 7.52 -14.01
N ALA A 43 -8.10 6.63 -13.41
CA ALA A 43 -8.60 5.48 -12.69
C ALA A 43 -9.52 5.90 -11.53
N LEU A 44 -9.15 6.92 -10.74
CA LEU A 44 -9.99 7.45 -9.67
C LEU A 44 -11.29 8.08 -10.21
N ALA A 45 -11.20 8.87 -11.29
CA ALA A 45 -12.36 9.52 -11.89
C ALA A 45 -13.38 8.53 -12.44
N GLU A 46 -12.94 7.37 -12.88
CA GLU A 46 -13.78 6.30 -13.39
C GLU A 46 -14.30 5.39 -12.26
N TRP A 47 -13.40 4.96 -11.39
CA TRP A 47 -13.72 3.96 -10.38
C TRP A 47 -14.66 4.48 -9.28
N ILE A 48 -14.44 5.69 -8.77
CA ILE A 48 -15.21 6.20 -7.63
C ILE A 48 -16.69 6.37 -7.97
N PRO A 49 -17.09 7.04 -9.08
CA PRO A 49 -18.51 7.17 -9.42
C PRO A 49 -19.21 5.82 -9.65
N ASN A 50 -18.49 4.86 -10.24
CA ASN A 50 -19.01 3.52 -10.51
C ASN A 50 -19.11 2.63 -9.24
N ASN A 51 -18.57 3.08 -8.12
CA ASN A 51 -18.60 2.38 -6.83
C ASN A 51 -19.05 3.30 -5.69
N SER A 52 -19.95 4.24 -5.96
CA SER A 52 -20.42 5.24 -5.00
C SER A 52 -21.18 4.66 -3.80
N ASP A 53 -21.66 3.41 -3.93
CA ASP A 53 -22.29 2.62 -2.87
C ASP A 53 -21.27 1.99 -1.91
N LYS A 54 -20.01 1.92 -2.29
CA LYS A 54 -18.95 1.29 -1.51
C LYS A 54 -18.25 2.30 -0.61
N LYS A 55 -17.90 1.85 0.58
CA LYS A 55 -17.05 2.63 1.48
C LYS A 55 -15.61 2.59 1.01
N ILE A 56 -14.94 3.75 1.10
CA ILE A 56 -13.53 3.92 0.79
C ILE A 56 -12.75 4.02 2.09
N PHE A 57 -11.68 3.24 2.18
CA PHE A 57 -10.73 3.32 3.28
C PHE A 57 -9.42 3.91 2.77
N PHE A 58 -8.93 4.92 3.48
CA PHE A 58 -7.62 5.50 3.20
C PHE A 58 -6.57 4.84 4.07
N TYR A 59 -5.53 4.33 3.44
CA TYR A 59 -4.34 3.88 4.12
C TYR A 59 -3.23 4.90 3.92
N VAL A 60 -2.75 5.48 5.01
CA VAL A 60 -1.63 6.42 5.00
C VAL A 60 -0.44 5.74 5.66
N HIS A 61 0.64 5.56 4.90
CA HIS A 61 1.86 4.95 5.38
C HIS A 61 2.88 6.01 5.77
N ILE A 62 3.33 5.97 7.04
CA ILE A 62 4.45 6.78 7.52
C ILE A 62 5.64 5.83 7.71
N PRO A 63 6.63 5.83 6.77
CA PRO A 63 7.67 4.81 6.72
C PRO A 63 8.83 5.04 7.70
N PHE A 64 8.63 5.78 8.78
CA PHE A 64 9.69 6.10 9.71
C PHE A 64 9.46 5.42 11.05
N CYS A 65 10.49 4.74 11.54
CA CYS A 65 10.49 4.09 12.84
C CYS A 65 11.80 4.42 13.56
N GLU A 66 11.74 4.59 14.88
CA GLU A 66 12.95 4.79 15.69
C GLU A 66 13.75 3.49 15.87
N GLN A 67 13.07 2.35 15.84
CA GLN A 67 13.66 1.03 16.04
C GLN A 67 13.05 0.02 15.07
N LEU A 68 13.86 -0.96 14.67
CA LEU A 68 13.42 -2.09 13.86
C LEU A 68 12.75 -3.14 14.76
N CYS A 69 11.51 -3.47 14.46
CA CYS A 69 10.84 -4.62 15.06
C CYS A 69 11.35 -5.94 14.48
N TRP A 70 11.51 -6.97 15.29
CA TRP A 70 12.03 -8.28 14.89
C TRP A 70 11.23 -8.98 13.79
N PHE A 71 9.94 -8.66 13.69
CA PHE A 71 8.98 -9.25 12.74
C PHE A 71 8.52 -8.25 11.66
N CYS A 72 9.26 -7.17 11.45
CA CYS A 72 8.81 -6.10 10.55
C CYS A 72 8.97 -6.48 9.08
N THR A 73 7.85 -6.53 8.35
CA THR A 73 7.78 -6.70 6.90
C THR A 73 7.41 -5.41 6.17
N CYS A 74 7.12 -4.31 6.90
CA CYS A 74 6.72 -3.05 6.31
C CYS A 74 7.86 -2.39 5.53
N SER A 75 7.53 -1.62 4.52
CA SER A 75 8.45 -0.65 3.93
C SER A 75 8.78 0.42 4.97
N LYS A 76 10.06 0.54 5.39
CA LYS A 76 10.46 1.38 6.52
C LYS A 76 11.82 1.98 6.36
N PHE A 77 12.00 3.10 7.03
CA PHE A 77 13.27 3.78 7.22
C PHE A 77 13.53 3.98 8.71
N ILE A 78 14.60 3.41 9.22
CA ILE A 78 14.94 3.52 10.65
C ILE A 78 15.72 4.82 10.86
N THR A 79 15.14 5.73 11.64
CA THR A 79 15.76 7.02 11.95
C THR A 79 15.21 7.61 13.23
N LYS A 80 16.05 8.39 13.91
CA LYS A 80 15.69 9.30 15.01
C LYS A 80 15.73 10.77 14.57
N ASP A 81 15.97 10.99 13.28
CA ASP A 81 15.98 12.33 12.70
C ASP A 81 14.55 12.78 12.37
N TYR A 82 13.96 13.53 13.28
CA TYR A 82 12.59 14.04 13.14
C TYR A 82 12.43 15.09 12.05
N GLU A 83 13.49 15.77 11.61
CA GLU A 83 13.40 16.72 10.51
C GLU A 83 13.05 16.02 9.20
N ARG A 84 13.60 14.84 8.96
CA ARG A 84 13.19 14.00 7.81
C ARG A 84 11.72 13.59 7.86
N VAL A 85 11.20 13.33 9.05
CA VAL A 85 9.78 13.00 9.23
C VAL A 85 8.91 14.20 8.92
N LYS A 86 9.31 15.40 9.39
CA LYS A 86 8.60 16.66 9.09
C LYS A 86 8.57 16.94 7.58
N ASP A 87 9.70 16.82 6.92
CA ASP A 87 9.80 17.01 5.47
C ASP A 87 8.84 16.06 4.73
N TYR A 88 8.84 14.80 5.11
CA TYR A 88 7.90 13.82 4.54
C TYR A 88 6.44 14.23 4.75
N LEU A 89 6.07 14.67 5.95
CA LEU A 89 4.72 15.10 6.27
C LEU A 89 4.28 16.33 5.45
N VAL A 90 5.21 17.22 5.12
CA VAL A 90 4.93 18.36 4.21
C VAL A 90 4.51 17.84 2.82
N TYR A 91 5.21 16.84 2.29
CA TYR A 91 4.86 16.24 0.99
C TYR A 91 3.58 15.41 1.06
N LEU A 92 3.39 14.68 2.15
CA LEU A 92 2.15 13.92 2.37
C LEU A 92 0.92 14.84 2.40
N ASN A 93 1.00 15.96 3.11
CA ASN A 93 -0.10 16.94 3.13
C ASN A 93 -0.36 17.52 1.73
N LYS A 94 0.70 17.84 0.96
CA LYS A 94 0.54 18.30 -0.43
C LYS A 94 -0.16 17.25 -1.30
N GLU A 95 0.17 15.97 -1.13
CA GLU A 95 -0.47 14.88 -1.87
C GLU A 95 -1.97 14.79 -1.53
N ILE A 96 -2.31 14.90 -0.24
CA ILE A 96 -3.69 14.94 0.24
C ILE A 96 -4.43 16.13 -0.40
N ASP A 97 -3.85 17.32 -0.38
CA ASP A 97 -4.46 18.52 -0.98
C ASP A 97 -4.69 18.34 -2.48
N ILE A 98 -3.72 17.79 -3.21
CA ILE A 98 -3.85 17.50 -4.64
C ILE A 98 -5.00 16.54 -4.90
N LEU A 99 -5.11 15.48 -4.10
CA LEU A 99 -6.19 14.50 -4.24
C LEU A 99 -7.56 15.14 -3.98
N PHE A 100 -7.71 15.86 -2.88
CA PHE A 100 -8.98 16.48 -2.54
C PHE A 100 -9.39 17.59 -3.53
N ASN A 101 -8.46 18.41 -4.00
CA ASN A 101 -8.73 19.40 -5.03
C ASN A 101 -9.21 18.72 -6.33
N PHE A 102 -8.56 17.64 -6.76
CA PHE A 102 -8.99 16.88 -7.91
C PHE A 102 -10.41 16.32 -7.76
N LEU A 103 -10.73 15.75 -6.60
CA LEU A 103 -12.06 15.20 -6.30
C LEU A 103 -13.12 16.29 -6.31
N ASN A 104 -12.83 17.43 -5.74
CA ASN A 104 -13.73 18.60 -5.73
C ASN A 104 -13.99 19.16 -7.13
N GLU A 105 -12.93 19.33 -7.95
CA GLU A 105 -13.05 19.78 -9.33
C GLU A 105 -13.94 18.84 -10.16
N LYS A 106 -13.83 17.55 -9.94
CA LYS A 106 -14.63 16.53 -10.59
C LYS A 106 -16.00 16.32 -9.95
N LYS A 107 -16.32 17.03 -8.86
CA LYS A 107 -17.54 16.85 -8.07
C LYS A 107 -17.76 15.40 -7.61
N ILE A 108 -16.68 14.69 -7.36
CA ILE A 108 -16.70 13.29 -6.90
C ILE A 108 -16.92 13.29 -5.38
N LYS A 109 -17.98 12.63 -4.93
CA LYS A 109 -18.26 12.43 -3.51
C LYS A 109 -17.68 11.08 -3.05
N LEU A 110 -16.96 11.13 -1.94
CA LEU A 110 -16.45 9.92 -1.29
C LEU A 110 -17.46 9.43 -0.25
N ASN A 111 -17.68 8.12 -0.23
CA ASN A 111 -18.38 7.45 0.85
C ASN A 111 -17.32 6.85 1.79
N VAL A 112 -17.04 7.52 2.91
CA VAL A 112 -15.96 7.18 3.86
C VAL A 112 -16.54 6.51 5.11
#